data_cd8cfce8f53159ab165b111cd1a4674b
#
_entry.id   cd8cfce8f53159ab165b111cd1a4674b
#
_cell.length_a   1.000
_cell.length_b   1.000
_cell.length_c   1.000
_cell.angle_alpha   90.00
_cell.angle_beta   90.00
_cell.angle_gamma   90.00
#
_symmetry.space_group_name_H-M   'P 1'
#
loop_
_entity.id
_entity.type
_entity.pdbx_description
1 polymer ?
#
loop_
_entity_poly.entity_id
_entity_poly.type
_entity_poly.pdbx_seq_one_letter_code
_entity_poly.pdbx_strand_id
1 'polypeptide(L)'
;MKRITIIALAILLSVDIWAQNTVESIRQRYADMKEYARTHTGSDYYDGADFGQYYYLQVRQWLPATGGHIEHTYLYYDEQECADSIIYKPHYLKFVTKRFNYAAREYYQEFLYDADGKVAFIYAYDPMNRLEGDENYMQYEYRLYFSKGHLIKALIKQKCSDEEEFRQVHDGKTIPSVYRTEYDTLLSASRTMHQLFADIEKEAY
;
A
#
# COMPACT_ATOMS: atom_id res chain seq x y z
N MET A 1 -35.22 1.18 -36.86
CA MET A 1 -35.12 1.60 -35.44
C MET A 1 -34.57 0.54 -34.51
N LYS A 2 -34.80 -0.77 -34.71
CA LYS A 2 -34.31 -1.85 -33.79
C LYS A 2 -32.76 -2.04 -33.72
N ARG A 3 -32.01 -1.65 -34.77
CA ARG A 3 -30.53 -1.83 -34.80
C ARG A 3 -29.75 -0.79 -33.99
N ILE A 4 -30.30 0.42 -33.84
CA ILE A 4 -29.64 1.51 -33.07
C ILE A 4 -29.73 1.25 -31.57
N THR A 5 -30.82 0.63 -31.11
CA THR A 5 -31.03 0.33 -29.67
C THR A 5 -30.05 -0.75 -29.17
N ILE A 6 -29.65 -1.70 -30.02
CA ILE A 6 -28.71 -2.78 -29.63
C ILE A 6 -27.28 -2.24 -29.48
N ILE A 7 -26.87 -1.29 -30.33
CA ILE A 7 -25.53 -0.68 -30.26
C ILE A 7 -25.41 0.22 -29.01
N ALA A 8 -26.45 0.97 -28.67
CA ALA A 8 -26.47 1.80 -27.45
C ALA A 8 -26.42 0.94 -26.17
N LEU A 9 -27.09 -0.20 -26.15
CA LEU A 9 -27.05 -1.12 -24.99
C LEU A 9 -25.68 -1.81 -24.84
N ALA A 10 -25.02 -2.15 -25.96
CA ALA A 10 -23.67 -2.74 -25.94
C ALA A 10 -22.61 -1.74 -25.44
N ILE A 11 -22.76 -0.45 -25.75
CA ILE A 11 -21.85 0.61 -25.27
C ILE A 11 -22.05 0.86 -23.76
N LEU A 12 -23.28 0.81 -23.26
CA LEU A 12 -23.56 0.96 -21.82
C LEU A 12 -23.03 -0.21 -20.98
N LEU A 13 -23.00 -1.41 -21.53
CA LEU A 13 -22.43 -2.59 -20.84
C LEU A 13 -20.90 -2.61 -20.86
N SER A 14 -20.25 -1.90 -21.78
CA SER A 14 -18.80 -1.85 -21.87
C SER A 14 -18.15 -0.83 -20.92
N VAL A 15 -18.89 0.17 -20.45
CA VAL A 15 -18.35 1.22 -19.57
C VAL A 15 -18.16 0.73 -18.13
N ASP A 16 -18.97 -0.22 -17.66
CA ASP A 16 -18.84 -0.75 -16.28
C ASP A 16 -17.68 -1.76 -16.09
N ILE A 17 -17.15 -2.31 -17.18
CA ILE A 17 -16.05 -3.31 -17.11
C ILE A 17 -14.70 -2.64 -16.80
N TRP A 18 -14.53 -1.37 -17.09
CA TRP A 18 -13.27 -0.63 -16.90
C TRP A 18 -13.07 -0.08 -15.48
N ALA A 19 -14.09 -0.11 -14.63
CA ALA A 19 -14.06 0.46 -13.30
C ALA A 19 -13.89 -0.58 -12.16
N GLN A 20 -13.72 -1.85 -12.48
CA GLN A 20 -13.55 -2.88 -11.47
C GLN A 20 -12.07 -3.23 -11.29
N ASN A 21 -11.50 -2.91 -10.11
CA ASN A 21 -10.18 -3.40 -9.75
C ASN A 21 -10.21 -4.94 -9.71
N THR A 22 -9.58 -5.56 -10.70
CA THR A 22 -9.30 -7.00 -10.65
C THR A 22 -7.97 -7.22 -9.92
N VAL A 23 -7.73 -8.42 -9.43
CA VAL A 23 -6.46 -8.76 -8.81
C VAL A 23 -5.29 -8.53 -9.77
N GLU A 24 -5.49 -8.81 -11.08
CA GLU A 24 -4.48 -8.62 -12.12
C GLU A 24 -4.17 -7.13 -12.36
N SER A 25 -5.20 -6.28 -12.47
CA SER A 25 -5.00 -4.83 -12.64
C SER A 25 -4.32 -4.20 -11.44
N ILE A 26 -4.66 -4.64 -10.23
CA ILE A 26 -3.99 -4.19 -9.00
C ILE A 26 -2.52 -4.64 -8.98
N ARG A 27 -2.22 -5.87 -9.37
CA ARG A 27 -0.84 -6.38 -9.45
C ARG A 27 0.00 -5.58 -10.44
N GLN A 28 -0.55 -5.24 -11.61
CA GLN A 28 0.16 -4.43 -12.59
C GLN A 28 0.48 -3.05 -12.03
N ARG A 29 -0.52 -2.34 -11.51
CA ARG A 29 -0.32 -1.02 -10.88
C ARG A 29 0.69 -1.06 -9.73
N TYR A 30 0.65 -2.11 -8.92
CA TYR A 30 1.61 -2.29 -7.85
C TYR A 30 3.03 -2.50 -8.39
N ALA A 31 3.21 -3.30 -9.44
CA ALA A 31 4.51 -3.50 -10.09
C ALA A 31 5.05 -2.19 -10.67
N ASP A 32 4.20 -1.40 -11.33
CA ASP A 32 4.56 -0.09 -11.88
C ASP A 32 5.01 0.87 -10.77
N MET A 33 4.29 0.91 -9.64
CA MET A 33 4.67 1.75 -8.50
C MET A 33 5.94 1.28 -7.78
N LYS A 34 6.19 -0.02 -7.73
CA LYS A 34 7.47 -0.56 -7.21
C LYS A 34 8.64 -0.13 -8.07
N GLU A 35 8.49 -0.19 -9.38
CA GLU A 35 9.53 0.24 -10.32
C GLU A 35 9.74 1.75 -10.25
N TYR A 36 8.65 2.54 -10.18
CA TYR A 36 8.73 3.97 -9.98
C TYR A 36 9.48 4.31 -8.68
N ALA A 37 9.10 3.71 -7.56
CA ALA A 37 9.76 3.93 -6.29
C ALA A 37 11.25 3.55 -6.33
N ARG A 38 11.60 2.44 -7.00
CA ARG A 38 12.99 1.99 -7.15
C ARG A 38 13.86 2.98 -7.92
N THR A 39 13.31 3.62 -8.94
CA THR A 39 14.03 4.50 -9.86
C THR A 39 14.07 5.96 -9.42
N HIS A 40 13.08 6.42 -8.63
CA HIS A 40 12.91 7.83 -8.30
C HIS A 40 13.11 8.16 -6.80
N THR A 41 13.35 7.15 -5.96
CA THR A 41 13.63 7.39 -4.54
C THR A 41 15.11 7.64 -4.30
N GLY A 42 15.42 8.73 -3.59
CA GLY A 42 16.79 9.02 -3.15
C GLY A 42 17.69 9.61 -4.23
N SER A 43 17.15 10.05 -5.37
CA SER A 43 17.89 10.87 -6.31
C SER A 43 18.18 12.22 -5.67
N ASP A 44 19.46 12.61 -5.61
CA ASP A 44 19.87 13.89 -5.04
C ASP A 44 19.38 15.07 -5.88
N TYR A 45 18.86 16.10 -5.23
CA TYR A 45 18.32 17.32 -5.84
C TYR A 45 19.27 18.01 -6.86
N TYR A 46 20.54 17.71 -6.82
CA TYR A 46 21.55 18.38 -7.63
C TYR A 46 21.94 17.68 -8.93
N ASP A 47 21.47 16.46 -9.17
CA ASP A 47 21.91 15.66 -10.34
C ASP A 47 21.09 15.86 -11.61
N GLY A 48 20.10 16.77 -11.63
CA GLY A 48 19.22 16.98 -12.79
C GLY A 48 18.39 15.75 -13.17
N ALA A 49 18.35 14.75 -12.29
CA ALA A 49 17.52 13.57 -12.43
C ALA A 49 16.03 13.93 -12.28
N ASP A 50 15.19 13.13 -12.89
CA ASP A 50 13.74 13.25 -12.75
C ASP A 50 13.36 12.98 -11.30
N PHE A 51 12.99 14.04 -10.57
CA PHE A 51 12.61 13.92 -9.16
C PHE A 51 11.30 13.19 -9.05
N GLY A 52 11.30 12.10 -8.28
CA GLY A 52 10.06 11.44 -7.93
C GLY A 52 9.17 12.38 -7.10
N GLN A 53 7.88 12.35 -7.38
CA GLN A 53 6.89 13.07 -6.59
C GLN A 53 6.59 12.27 -5.32
N TYR A 54 7.24 12.61 -4.21
CA TYR A 54 6.99 11.97 -2.92
C TYR A 54 7.33 12.89 -1.75
N TYR A 55 6.67 12.66 -0.61
CA TYR A 55 7.10 13.15 0.69
C TYR A 55 7.88 12.08 1.41
N TYR A 56 8.99 12.45 2.04
CA TYR A 56 9.77 11.57 2.90
C TYR A 56 9.69 12.01 4.35
N LEU A 57 9.30 11.09 5.22
CA LEU A 57 9.25 11.29 6.66
C LEU A 57 10.16 10.30 7.37
N GLN A 58 10.90 10.80 8.36
CA GLN A 58 11.70 9.98 9.25
C GLN A 58 11.30 10.24 10.70
N VAL A 59 11.01 9.18 11.43
CA VAL A 59 10.78 9.22 12.87
C VAL A 59 11.94 8.56 13.58
N ARG A 60 12.45 9.19 14.64
CA ARG A 60 13.46 8.60 15.54
C ARG A 60 12.99 8.76 16.97
N GLN A 61 12.90 7.66 17.68
CA GLN A 61 12.47 7.64 19.08
C GLN A 61 13.33 6.68 19.88
N TRP A 62 13.45 6.95 21.17
CA TRP A 62 13.95 5.99 22.13
C TRP A 62 12.76 5.44 22.91
N LEU A 63 12.44 4.16 22.70
CA LEU A 63 11.32 3.51 23.36
C LEU A 63 11.81 2.77 24.62
N PRO A 64 11.15 2.96 25.76
CA PRO A 64 11.48 2.21 26.97
C PRO A 64 11.44 0.71 26.72
N ALA A 65 12.43 -0.02 27.24
CA ALA A 65 12.61 -1.46 27.13
C ALA A 65 12.88 -2.04 25.72
N THR A 66 12.65 -1.27 24.64
CA THR A 66 12.88 -1.73 23.26
C THR A 66 14.05 -1.04 22.56
N GLY A 67 14.51 0.12 23.08
CA GLY A 67 15.65 0.86 22.54
C GLY A 67 15.27 1.79 21.38
N GLY A 68 16.18 1.96 20.42
CA GLY A 68 15.98 2.86 19.29
C GLY A 68 14.89 2.37 18.34
N HIS A 69 13.94 3.25 18.03
CA HIS A 69 12.94 3.06 17.00
C HIS A 69 13.20 4.06 15.88
N ILE A 70 13.30 3.56 14.66
CA ILE A 70 13.48 4.36 13.46
C ILE A 70 12.40 3.94 12.47
N GLU A 71 11.75 4.94 11.90
CA GLU A 71 10.75 4.75 10.84
C GLU A 71 11.13 5.59 9.62
N HIS A 72 11.01 5.00 8.44
CA HIS A 72 11.17 5.64 7.14
C HIS A 72 9.88 5.46 6.36
N THR A 73 9.22 6.55 6.01
CA THR A 73 7.96 6.54 5.26
C THR A 73 8.09 7.42 4.02
N TYR A 74 7.77 6.86 2.85
CA TYR A 74 7.68 7.57 1.58
C TYR A 74 6.23 7.57 1.12
N LEU A 75 5.69 8.75 0.82
CA LEU A 75 4.32 8.98 0.37
C LEU A 75 4.38 9.45 -1.08
N TYR A 76 4.22 8.55 -2.05
CA TYR A 76 4.25 8.86 -3.48
C TYR A 76 2.89 9.35 -3.94
N TYR A 77 2.85 10.47 -4.64
CA TYR A 77 1.63 11.12 -5.09
C TYR A 77 1.68 11.47 -6.58
N ASP A 78 0.57 11.94 -7.12
CA ASP A 78 0.45 12.46 -8.46
C ASP A 78 -0.53 13.63 -8.47
N GLU A 79 -0.50 14.43 -9.52
CA GLU A 79 -1.41 15.55 -9.73
C GLU A 79 -2.77 15.05 -10.25
N GLN A 80 -3.85 15.65 -9.76
CA GLN A 80 -5.16 15.43 -10.33
C GLN A 80 -5.28 16.19 -11.66
N GLU A 81 -5.82 15.54 -12.69
CA GLU A 81 -6.21 16.23 -13.91
C GLU A 81 -7.38 17.16 -13.62
N CYS A 82 -7.14 18.46 -13.70
CA CYS A 82 -8.16 19.49 -13.56
C CYS A 82 -8.42 20.14 -14.93
N ALA A 83 -9.69 20.36 -15.26
CA ALA A 83 -10.10 20.94 -16.54
C ALA A 83 -9.72 22.42 -16.69
N ASP A 84 -9.48 23.14 -15.58
CA ASP A 84 -9.09 24.54 -15.54
C ASP A 84 -7.62 24.67 -15.20
N SER A 85 -6.96 25.68 -15.79
CA SER A 85 -5.54 26.00 -15.58
C SER A 85 -5.30 26.58 -14.17
N ILE A 86 -5.43 25.75 -13.16
CA ILE A 86 -5.06 26.08 -11.79
C ILE A 86 -3.54 25.97 -11.72
N ILE A 87 -2.87 26.97 -11.15
CA ILE A 87 -1.41 27.01 -11.00
C ILE A 87 -0.94 25.87 -10.08
N TYR A 88 -1.78 25.48 -9.11
CA TYR A 88 -1.54 24.36 -8.22
C TYR A 88 -2.64 23.32 -8.41
N LYS A 89 -2.26 22.16 -8.91
CA LYS A 89 -3.18 21.03 -9.05
C LYS A 89 -3.25 20.28 -7.73
N PRO A 90 -4.44 19.86 -7.30
CA PRO A 90 -4.55 18.98 -6.14
C PRO A 90 -3.78 17.69 -6.37
N HIS A 91 -3.13 17.21 -5.32
CA HIS A 91 -2.44 15.92 -5.36
C HIS A 91 -3.32 14.81 -4.80
N TYR A 92 -3.04 13.58 -5.20
CA TYR A 92 -3.63 12.39 -4.62
C TYR A 92 -2.55 11.35 -4.32
N LEU A 93 -2.70 10.67 -3.17
CA LEU A 93 -1.78 9.64 -2.74
C LEU A 93 -1.93 8.40 -3.61
N LYS A 94 -0.83 7.91 -4.19
CA LYS A 94 -0.82 6.69 -5.03
C LYS A 94 -0.27 5.49 -4.29
N PHE A 95 0.85 5.69 -3.59
CA PHE A 95 1.59 4.59 -3.00
C PHE A 95 2.35 5.03 -1.76
N VAL A 96 2.45 4.14 -0.79
CA VAL A 96 3.25 4.37 0.42
C VAL A 96 4.17 3.18 0.62
N THR A 97 5.42 3.47 0.98
CA THR A 97 6.32 2.47 1.57
C THR A 97 6.70 2.90 2.96
N LYS A 98 6.63 1.98 3.91
CA LYS A 98 6.95 2.22 5.31
C LYS A 98 7.84 1.11 5.84
N ARG A 99 9.02 1.47 6.33
CA ARG A 99 9.94 0.57 7.02
C ARG A 99 10.17 1.08 8.43
N PHE A 100 10.06 0.21 9.41
CA PHE A 100 10.28 0.58 10.80
C PHE A 100 10.79 -0.63 11.60
N ASN A 101 11.38 -0.35 12.77
CA ASN A 101 11.83 -1.40 13.66
C ASN A 101 11.21 -1.29 15.06
N TYR A 102 11.04 -2.45 15.70
CA TYR A 102 10.89 -2.54 17.14
C TYR A 102 11.96 -3.49 17.67
N ALA A 103 12.82 -2.97 18.57
CA ALA A 103 14.05 -3.66 18.96
C ALA A 103 14.86 -4.07 17.71
N ALA A 104 15.26 -5.34 17.62
CA ALA A 104 16.03 -5.88 16.50
C ALA A 104 15.16 -6.34 15.30
N ARG A 105 13.84 -6.15 15.35
CA ARG A 105 12.94 -6.63 14.30
C ARG A 105 12.55 -5.53 13.36
N GLU A 106 12.70 -5.80 12.06
CA GLU A 106 12.35 -4.87 11.00
C GLU A 106 11.03 -5.27 10.37
N TYR A 107 10.11 -4.32 10.29
CA TYR A 107 8.80 -4.40 9.67
C TYR A 107 8.80 -3.63 8.37
N TYR A 108 8.02 -4.11 7.41
CA TYR A 108 7.86 -3.43 6.14
C TYR A 108 6.43 -3.47 5.66
N GLN A 109 5.90 -2.33 5.22
CA GLN A 109 4.53 -2.18 4.75
C GLN A 109 4.49 -1.36 3.48
N GLU A 110 3.56 -1.70 2.59
CA GLU A 110 3.27 -0.95 1.37
C GLU A 110 1.76 -0.84 1.19
N PHE A 111 1.32 0.33 0.77
CA PHE A 111 -0.10 0.63 0.56
C PHE A 111 -0.28 1.26 -0.82
N LEU A 112 -1.06 0.63 -1.69
CA LEU A 112 -1.47 1.18 -2.98
C LEU A 112 -2.88 1.73 -2.86
N TYR A 113 -3.11 2.93 -3.39
CA TYR A 113 -4.42 3.60 -3.34
C TYR A 113 -5.02 3.76 -4.73
N ASP A 114 -6.34 3.85 -4.78
CA ASP A 114 -7.10 4.31 -5.94
C ASP A 114 -7.17 5.85 -5.93
N ALA A 115 -7.53 6.43 -7.07
CA ALA A 115 -7.64 7.88 -7.21
C ALA A 115 -8.70 8.52 -6.27
N ASP A 116 -9.63 7.71 -5.75
CA ASP A 116 -10.62 8.14 -4.74
C ASP A 116 -10.12 8.00 -3.29
N GLY A 117 -8.82 7.71 -3.09
CA GLY A 117 -8.17 7.60 -1.80
C GLY A 117 -8.45 6.29 -1.05
N LYS A 118 -9.15 5.34 -1.67
CA LYS A 118 -9.36 4.02 -1.06
C LYS A 118 -8.16 3.12 -1.29
N VAL A 119 -7.81 2.32 -0.29
CA VAL A 119 -6.76 1.33 -0.45
C VAL A 119 -7.19 0.26 -1.45
N ALA A 120 -6.32 -0.02 -2.44
CA ALA A 120 -6.47 -1.06 -3.44
C ALA A 120 -5.64 -2.30 -3.12
N PHE A 121 -4.47 -2.11 -2.47
CA PHE A 121 -3.59 -3.22 -2.11
C PHE A 121 -2.78 -2.89 -0.87
N ILE A 122 -2.56 -3.90 -0.05
CA ILE A 122 -1.64 -3.87 1.09
C ILE A 122 -0.66 -5.03 0.95
N TYR A 123 0.63 -4.72 1.03
CA TYR A 123 1.68 -5.68 1.32
C TYR A 123 2.22 -5.41 2.72
N ALA A 124 2.42 -6.44 3.51
CA ALA A 124 3.12 -6.33 4.78
C ALA A 124 4.03 -7.53 5.01
N TYR A 125 5.24 -7.25 5.49
CA TYR A 125 6.14 -8.21 6.09
C TYR A 125 6.19 -7.97 7.58
N ASP A 126 5.87 -9.00 8.35
CA ASP A 126 5.81 -8.99 9.79
C ASP A 126 6.71 -10.11 10.35
N PRO A 127 7.85 -9.75 10.99
CA PRO A 127 8.71 -10.71 11.68
C PRO A 127 8.11 -11.07 13.04
N MET A 128 6.84 -11.41 13.09
CA MET A 128 6.03 -11.53 14.25
C MET A 128 6.70 -12.10 15.45
N ASN A 129 6.31 -11.56 16.51
CA ASN A 129 6.74 -11.97 17.78
C ASN A 129 6.19 -13.30 18.19
N ARG A 130 6.91 -13.97 19.05
CA ARG A 130 6.53 -15.14 19.64
C ARG A 130 6.62 -15.13 21.09
N LEU A 131 6.15 -16.16 21.62
CA LEU A 131 6.19 -16.39 23.04
C LEU A 131 7.63 -16.29 23.57
N GLU A 132 7.76 -15.75 24.77
CA GLU A 132 9.02 -15.61 25.46
C GLU A 132 9.75 -16.96 25.58
N GLY A 133 11.05 -16.98 25.28
CA GLY A 133 11.88 -18.17 25.37
C GLY A 133 11.99 -19.05 24.13
N ASP A 134 11.34 -18.67 23.06
CA ASP A 134 11.45 -19.40 21.79
C ASP A 134 12.53 -18.76 20.91
N GLU A 135 13.53 -19.49 20.48
CA GLU A 135 14.60 -18.99 19.61
C GLU A 135 14.07 -18.77 18.18
N ASN A 136 13.11 -19.60 17.75
CA ASN A 136 12.50 -19.53 16.44
C ASN A 136 11.19 -18.74 16.50
N TYR A 137 11.02 -17.75 15.64
CA TYR A 137 9.81 -16.95 15.54
C TYR A 137 9.18 -17.07 14.15
N MET A 138 7.87 -16.87 14.09
CA MET A 138 7.13 -16.89 12.85
C MET A 138 7.27 -15.56 12.13
N GLN A 139 7.43 -15.63 10.83
CA GLN A 139 7.43 -14.49 9.92
C GLN A 139 6.24 -14.62 8.98
N TYR A 140 5.59 -13.50 8.69
CA TYR A 140 4.41 -13.47 7.83
C TYR A 140 4.58 -12.49 6.68
N GLU A 141 4.04 -12.86 5.52
CA GLU A 141 3.76 -11.95 4.42
C GLU A 141 2.25 -11.89 4.18
N TYR A 142 1.71 -10.68 4.16
CA TYR A 142 0.31 -10.41 3.83
C TYR A 142 0.23 -9.72 2.49
N ARG A 143 -0.68 -10.17 1.62
CA ARG A 143 -1.04 -9.53 0.36
C ARG A 143 -2.55 -9.45 0.28
N LEU A 144 -3.09 -8.25 0.50
CA LEU A 144 -4.52 -7.99 0.61
C LEU A 144 -4.95 -7.11 -0.56
N TYR A 145 -5.92 -7.58 -1.33
CA TYR A 145 -6.43 -6.91 -2.53
C TYR A 145 -7.84 -6.41 -2.27
N PHE A 146 -8.11 -5.16 -2.66
CA PHE A 146 -9.40 -4.51 -2.42
C PHE A 146 -9.98 -3.96 -3.71
N SER A 147 -11.30 -3.96 -3.82
CA SER A 147 -12.05 -3.27 -4.84
C SER A 147 -13.19 -2.49 -4.21
N LYS A 148 -13.26 -1.19 -4.48
CA LYS A 148 -14.30 -0.28 -3.92
C LYS A 148 -14.37 -0.37 -2.37
N GLY A 149 -13.23 -0.57 -1.71
CA GLY A 149 -13.13 -0.69 -0.26
C GLY A 149 -13.47 -2.07 0.33
N HIS A 150 -13.77 -3.07 -0.51
CA HIS A 150 -14.07 -4.43 -0.08
C HIS A 150 -12.91 -5.36 -0.40
N LEU A 151 -12.56 -6.23 0.54
CA LEU A 151 -11.55 -7.28 0.33
C LEU A 151 -12.04 -8.25 -0.77
N ILE A 152 -11.25 -8.41 -1.83
CA ILE A 152 -11.53 -9.33 -2.93
C ILE A 152 -10.61 -10.55 -2.94
N LYS A 153 -9.41 -10.42 -2.34
CA LYS A 153 -8.47 -11.51 -2.16
C LYS A 153 -7.52 -11.22 -0.99
N ALA A 154 -7.23 -12.26 -0.21
CA ALA A 154 -6.16 -12.28 0.78
C ALA A 154 -5.25 -13.48 0.51
N LEU A 155 -3.95 -13.21 0.40
CA LEU A 155 -2.90 -14.22 0.32
C LEU A 155 -2.01 -14.02 1.54
N ILE A 156 -1.86 -15.06 2.37
CA ILE A 156 -0.99 -15.03 3.55
C ILE A 156 0.02 -16.16 3.42
N LYS A 157 1.28 -15.81 3.64
CA LYS A 157 2.37 -16.76 3.70
C LYS A 157 3.04 -16.66 5.05
N GLN A 158 3.61 -17.76 5.51
CA GLN A 158 4.39 -17.80 6.74
C GLN A 158 5.64 -18.65 6.58
N LYS A 159 6.64 -18.38 7.40
CA LYS A 159 7.77 -19.28 7.63
C LYS A 159 8.26 -19.16 9.08
N CYS A 160 8.89 -20.18 9.58
CA CYS A 160 9.71 -20.09 10.79
C CYS A 160 11.02 -19.35 10.48
N SER A 161 11.63 -18.69 11.44
CA SER A 161 12.88 -17.93 11.23
C SER A 161 14.05 -18.81 10.78
N ASP A 162 14.03 -20.10 11.06
CA ASP A 162 15.00 -21.11 10.62
C ASP A 162 14.67 -21.74 9.24
N GLU A 163 13.50 -21.47 8.68
CA GLU A 163 13.12 -21.91 7.32
C GLU A 163 13.61 -20.91 6.26
N GLU A 164 14.02 -21.41 5.10
CA GLU A 164 14.46 -20.55 3.98
C GLU A 164 13.26 -19.96 3.21
N GLU A 165 12.18 -20.73 3.04
CA GLU A 165 11.08 -20.38 2.16
C GLU A 165 9.76 -20.13 2.89
N PHE A 166 9.01 -19.15 2.39
CA PHE A 166 7.64 -18.90 2.82
C PHE A 166 6.67 -19.93 2.21
N ARG A 167 5.87 -20.57 3.06
CA ARG A 167 4.75 -21.42 2.64
C ARG A 167 3.43 -20.65 2.68
N GLN A 168 2.58 -20.87 1.69
CA GLN A 168 1.25 -20.28 1.64
C GLN A 168 0.33 -20.98 2.66
N VAL A 169 -0.30 -20.20 3.53
CA VAL A 169 -1.21 -20.68 4.57
C VAL A 169 -2.65 -20.23 4.35
N HIS A 170 -2.85 -19.21 3.53
CA HIS A 170 -4.18 -18.75 3.14
C HIS A 170 -4.17 -18.17 1.72
N ASP A 171 -5.24 -18.49 0.96
CA ASP A 171 -5.60 -17.86 -0.32
C ASP A 171 -7.13 -17.87 -0.44
N GLY A 172 -7.75 -16.72 -0.22
CA GLY A 172 -9.21 -16.63 -0.20
C GLY A 172 -9.73 -15.19 -0.27
N LYS A 173 -11.05 -15.06 -0.22
CA LYS A 173 -11.75 -13.77 -0.23
C LYS A 173 -12.12 -13.26 1.17
N THR A 174 -11.80 -14.00 2.19
CA THR A 174 -12.09 -13.68 3.59
C THR A 174 -10.82 -13.82 4.42
N ILE A 175 -10.80 -13.23 5.60
CA ILE A 175 -9.70 -13.34 6.56
C ILE A 175 -10.07 -14.36 7.63
N PRO A 176 -9.27 -15.41 7.84
CA PRO A 176 -9.42 -16.30 8.99
C PRO A 176 -9.33 -15.53 10.32
N SER A 177 -10.05 -15.99 11.33
CA SER A 177 -10.13 -15.30 12.62
C SER A 177 -8.75 -15.08 13.28
N VAL A 178 -7.83 -16.02 13.09
CA VAL A 178 -6.46 -15.96 13.63
C VAL A 178 -5.64 -14.78 13.07
N TYR A 179 -5.97 -14.27 11.88
CA TYR A 179 -5.29 -13.13 11.25
C TYR A 179 -6.12 -11.84 11.30
N ARG A 180 -7.26 -11.83 12.01
CA ARG A 180 -8.19 -10.69 12.01
C ARG A 180 -7.56 -9.44 12.62
N THR A 181 -6.87 -9.58 13.74
CA THR A 181 -6.24 -8.46 14.44
C THR A 181 -5.21 -7.77 13.54
N GLU A 182 -4.36 -8.56 12.87
CA GLU A 182 -3.36 -8.00 11.96
C GLU A 182 -3.99 -7.35 10.73
N TYR A 183 -4.99 -7.97 10.15
CA TYR A 183 -5.76 -7.37 9.07
C TYR A 183 -6.36 -6.01 9.44
N ASP A 184 -7.00 -5.91 10.61
CA ASP A 184 -7.61 -4.66 11.08
C ASP A 184 -6.54 -3.60 11.39
N THR A 185 -5.38 -4.00 11.91
CA THR A 185 -4.20 -3.15 12.13
C THR A 185 -3.67 -2.59 10.80
N LEU A 186 -3.51 -3.43 9.78
CA LEU A 186 -3.04 -3.01 8.45
C LEU A 186 -4.02 -2.07 7.75
N LEU A 187 -5.32 -2.32 7.87
CA LEU A 187 -6.35 -1.39 7.36
C LEU A 187 -6.31 -0.05 8.09
N SER A 188 -6.14 -0.06 9.41
CA SER A 188 -6.00 1.17 10.19
C SER A 188 -4.75 1.93 9.78
N ALA A 189 -3.62 1.24 9.63
CA ALA A 189 -2.36 1.84 9.18
C ALA A 189 -2.52 2.51 7.79
N SER A 190 -3.19 1.86 6.84
CA SER A 190 -3.41 2.44 5.51
C SER A 190 -4.24 3.73 5.58
N ARG A 191 -5.27 3.79 6.43
CA ARG A 191 -6.08 5.01 6.63
C ARG A 191 -5.26 6.12 7.28
N THR A 192 -4.42 5.78 8.26
CA THR A 192 -3.52 6.73 8.91
C THR A 192 -2.54 7.35 7.91
N MET A 193 -1.97 6.56 7.00
CA MET A 193 -1.07 7.08 5.95
C MET A 193 -1.80 8.01 4.98
N HIS A 194 -3.01 7.68 4.58
CA HIS A 194 -3.82 8.55 3.73
C HIS A 194 -4.18 9.87 4.44
N GLN A 195 -4.54 9.81 5.71
CA GLN A 195 -4.83 11.02 6.52
C GLN A 195 -3.58 11.88 6.69
N LEU A 196 -2.43 11.27 6.98
CA LEU A 196 -1.15 11.96 7.10
C LEU A 196 -0.80 12.72 5.82
N PHE A 197 -0.98 12.08 4.66
CA PHE A 197 -0.81 12.75 3.36
C PHE A 197 -1.74 13.96 3.22
N ALA A 198 -3.02 13.80 3.53
CA ALA A 198 -4.00 14.89 3.45
C ALA A 198 -3.69 16.05 4.40
N ASP A 199 -3.11 15.76 5.57
CA ASP A 199 -2.71 16.78 6.53
C ASP A 199 -1.45 17.55 6.06
N ILE A 200 -0.48 16.85 5.45
CA ILE A 200 0.69 17.48 4.82
C ILE A 200 0.26 18.40 3.68
N GLU A 201 -0.64 17.98 2.82
CA GLU A 201 -1.15 18.79 1.69
C GLU A 201 -1.85 20.07 2.15
N LYS A 202 -2.56 20.05 3.27
CA LYS A 202 -3.19 21.24 3.85
C LYS A 202 -2.20 22.27 4.38
N GLU A 203 -1.05 21.83 4.88
CA GLU A 203 -0.03 22.72 5.44
C GLU A 203 0.90 23.26 4.34
N ALA A 204 0.98 22.58 3.19
CA ALA A 204 1.86 22.94 2.10
C ALA A 204 1.27 24.03 1.18
N TYR A 205 -0.04 24.26 1.24
CA TYR A 205 -0.81 25.18 0.39
C TYR A 205 -1.86 25.94 1.19
#